data_41cb2e76300fe1a7505b7657452851eb
#
_entry.id   41cb2e76300fe1a7505b7657452851eb
#
_cell.length_a   1.000
_cell.length_b   1.000
_cell.length_c   1.000
_cell.angle_alpha   90.00
_cell.angle_beta   90.00
_cell.angle_gamma   90.00
#
_symmetry.space_group_name_H-M   'P 1'
#
loop_
_entity.id
_entity.type
_entity.pdbx_description
1 polymer ?
#
loop_
_entity_poly.entity_id
_entity_poly.type
_entity_poly.pdbx_seq_one_letter_code
_entity_poly.pdbx_strand_id
1 'polypeptide(L)'
;MAGCLLVMGLASCEMKNEILGKEDGSSEMGLLNLGVAVDAKNNDVQTKADANPGTPESIPSVSATGYIVEISNSTGVYKTLTYDPTNASVELPVDSYTMYAHKPGGPTETNPYYGGSTSFAVKKGEATDVTVTCKMENTKIQLVYSTEMQTSFTSWSITVRAGTRVKEIRYSGTEAFTQPDAFYWMLGEGVKEIKVSFVGKNKDNKDIRESRTITKPATAENTDWLGGDALAITMKPGEYDPEDPNGLLGIEISAEVTWSGINDAVDVPVVDDEEDGPVTPVEPSDPSAIKISIPQTTYTLPDDEGKKAEAIATITSEKGLKSMKVIIEAGNDGFGSVINDEDLINNGCDFSKGVEFVDATDSSPVMTLIKMIAPNLKAPAAGATSYQFPLGEFFQAVSIYQTTTSANGHVFKIRLEDNDGNVNDETVLSIIVK
;
A
#
# COMPACT_ATOMS: atom_id res chain seq x y z
N MET A 1 51.54 -4.69 -71.70
CA MET A 1 50.27 -5.28 -71.20
C MET A 1 49.80 -4.44 -70.09
N ALA A 2 48.68 -3.74 -70.35
CA ALA A 2 48.08 -2.72 -69.42
C ALA A 2 47.13 -3.42 -68.48
N GLY A 3 47.27 -3.15 -67.19
CA GLY A 3 46.33 -3.56 -66.14
C GLY A 3 45.56 -2.34 -65.63
N CYS A 4 44.31 -2.26 -66.04
CA CYS A 4 43.36 -1.17 -65.56
C CYS A 4 42.89 -1.50 -64.17
N LEU A 5 43.20 -0.62 -63.21
CA LEU A 5 42.64 -0.67 -61.87
C LEU A 5 41.32 0.17 -61.85
N LEU A 6 40.18 -0.50 -61.68
CA LEU A 6 38.86 0.12 -61.57
C LEU A 6 38.63 0.48 -60.13
N VAL A 7 38.66 1.77 -59.78
CA VAL A 7 38.25 2.31 -58.48
C VAL A 7 36.76 2.57 -58.56
N MET A 8 35.95 1.74 -57.87
CA MET A 8 34.53 2.04 -57.62
C MET A 8 34.41 3.01 -56.47
N GLY A 9 34.10 4.25 -56.78
CA GLY A 9 33.70 5.25 -55.80
C GLY A 9 32.30 4.96 -55.28
N LEU A 10 32.18 4.74 -53.96
CA LEU A 10 30.91 4.75 -53.27
C LEU A 10 30.44 6.18 -53.19
N ALA A 11 29.47 6.55 -54.02
CA ALA A 11 28.75 7.81 -53.88
C ALA A 11 27.82 7.67 -52.66
N SER A 12 28.21 8.29 -51.59
CA SER A 12 27.30 8.62 -50.46
C SER A 12 26.25 9.59 -50.97
N CYS A 13 25.01 9.18 -51.10
CA CYS A 13 23.89 10.07 -51.31
C CYS A 13 23.61 10.80 -49.98
N GLU A 14 24.28 11.92 -49.77
CA GLU A 14 23.74 12.97 -48.91
C GLU A 14 22.52 13.56 -49.63
N MET A 15 21.31 13.16 -49.21
CA MET A 15 20.10 13.90 -49.51
C MET A 15 20.14 15.22 -48.76
N LYS A 16 20.54 16.28 -49.45
CA LYS A 16 20.33 17.65 -49.02
C LYS A 16 18.81 17.91 -48.87
N ASN A 17 18.32 18.00 -47.65
CA ASN A 17 17.01 18.63 -47.35
C ASN A 17 17.07 20.14 -47.46
N GLU A 18 17.35 20.64 -48.66
CA GLU A 18 17.30 22.09 -48.96
C GLU A 18 16.26 22.39 -50.03
N ILE A 19 15.01 22.06 -49.80
CA ILE A 19 13.89 22.70 -50.53
C ILE A 19 12.64 22.47 -49.69
N LEU A 20 12.34 23.40 -48.85
CA LEU A 20 11.03 23.93 -48.46
C LEU A 20 11.19 24.56 -47.07
N GLY A 21 11.19 25.88 -47.04
CA GLY A 21 11.24 26.67 -45.81
C GLY A 21 10.11 26.38 -44.82
N LYS A 22 10.30 25.36 -44.08
CA LYS A 22 9.74 25.12 -42.75
C LYS A 22 10.92 24.88 -41.83
N GLU A 23 11.10 25.74 -40.87
CA GLU A 23 11.81 25.40 -39.65
C GLU A 23 11.06 24.24 -39.01
N ASP A 24 11.29 23.01 -39.51
CA ASP A 24 11.00 21.82 -38.78
C ASP A 24 12.01 21.82 -37.63
N GLY A 25 11.51 22.13 -36.43
CA GLY A 25 12.22 21.86 -35.18
C GLY A 25 12.49 20.38 -35.06
N SER A 26 13.40 19.83 -35.90
CA SER A 26 13.92 18.49 -35.69
C SER A 26 14.71 18.55 -34.40
N SER A 27 14.08 18.11 -33.31
CA SER A 27 14.76 17.92 -32.03
C SER A 27 15.97 17.03 -32.28
N GLU A 28 17.15 17.56 -31.97
CA GLU A 28 18.38 16.78 -32.06
C GLU A 28 18.22 15.53 -31.19
N MET A 29 18.57 14.35 -31.72
CA MET A 29 18.36 13.07 -31.06
C MET A 29 19.67 12.48 -30.56
N GLY A 30 19.61 11.74 -29.48
CA GLY A 30 20.66 10.85 -28.96
C GLY A 30 20.07 9.49 -28.58
N LEU A 31 20.94 8.53 -28.30
CA LEU A 31 20.58 7.17 -27.95
C LEU A 31 20.74 6.96 -26.45
N LEU A 32 19.70 6.48 -25.78
CA LEU A 32 19.77 5.98 -24.41
C LEU A 32 19.89 4.45 -24.44
N ASN A 33 20.95 3.91 -23.83
CA ASN A 33 21.04 2.49 -23.49
C ASN A 33 20.67 2.37 -22.00
N LEU A 34 19.50 1.80 -21.71
CA LEU A 34 18.99 1.72 -20.36
C LEU A 34 19.27 0.36 -19.72
N GLY A 35 19.63 0.40 -18.45
CA GLY A 35 19.74 -0.76 -17.58
C GLY A 35 18.81 -0.62 -16.36
N VAL A 36 18.23 -1.72 -15.91
CA VAL A 36 17.50 -1.80 -14.65
C VAL A 36 18.08 -2.92 -13.80
N ALA A 37 18.52 -2.59 -12.60
CA ALA A 37 19.02 -3.54 -11.62
C ALA A 37 18.08 -3.54 -10.39
N VAL A 38 17.97 -4.66 -9.70
CA VAL A 38 17.17 -4.77 -8.46
C VAL A 38 18.11 -5.12 -7.31
N ASP A 39 18.13 -4.27 -6.30
CA ASP A 39 18.84 -4.52 -5.04
C ASP A 39 17.83 -5.05 -4.00
N ALA A 40 17.85 -6.36 -3.78
CA ALA A 40 16.93 -7.06 -2.88
C ALA A 40 17.50 -7.26 -1.46
N LYS A 41 18.60 -6.62 -1.10
CA LYS A 41 19.35 -6.89 0.14
C LYS A 41 18.53 -6.78 1.44
N ASN A 42 17.49 -5.97 1.49
CA ASN A 42 16.73 -5.73 2.71
C ASN A 42 15.44 -6.53 2.81
N ASN A 43 15.25 -7.57 1.98
CA ASN A 43 14.04 -8.40 2.04
C ASN A 43 14.00 -9.36 3.23
N ASP A 44 15.13 -9.68 3.85
CA ASP A 44 15.18 -10.57 5.01
C ASP A 44 15.81 -9.85 6.20
N VAL A 45 14.96 -9.54 7.19
CA VAL A 45 15.45 -9.41 8.56
C VAL A 45 15.70 -10.84 9.02
N GLN A 46 16.92 -11.31 8.92
CA GLN A 46 17.32 -12.51 9.65
C GLN A 46 17.41 -12.10 11.13
N THR A 47 16.48 -12.60 11.92
CA THR A 47 16.57 -12.44 13.38
C THR A 47 17.86 -13.11 13.85
N LYS A 48 18.52 -12.57 14.88
CA LYS A 48 19.73 -13.18 15.48
C LYS A 48 19.54 -14.64 15.87
N ALA A 49 18.29 -15.08 16.06
CA ALA A 49 17.94 -16.46 16.37
C ALA A 49 18.16 -17.41 15.18
N ASP A 50 18.10 -16.92 13.94
CA ASP A 50 18.25 -17.72 12.71
C ASP A 50 19.65 -17.61 12.09
N ALA A 51 20.51 -16.74 12.63
CA ALA A 51 21.88 -16.57 12.17
C ALA A 51 22.73 -17.79 12.52
N ASN A 52 22.80 -18.74 11.59
CA ASN A 52 23.83 -19.76 11.60
C ASN A 52 25.13 -19.09 11.14
N PRO A 53 26.13 -18.86 12.00
CA PRO A 53 27.33 -18.12 11.63
C PRO A 53 28.20 -18.98 10.71
N GLY A 54 28.03 -18.87 9.40
CA GLY A 54 28.93 -19.58 8.51
C GLY A 54 28.68 -19.61 7.03
N THR A 55 27.57 -19.15 6.52
CA THR A 55 27.34 -19.10 5.06
C THR A 55 26.82 -17.74 4.65
N PRO A 56 27.57 -16.96 3.83
CA PRO A 56 26.98 -15.78 3.19
C PRO A 56 25.88 -16.30 2.27
N GLU A 57 24.63 -16.09 2.67
CA GLU A 57 23.50 -16.43 1.81
C GLU A 57 23.58 -15.56 0.56
N SER A 58 23.60 -16.21 -0.59
CA SER A 58 23.64 -15.52 -1.87
C SER A 58 22.32 -14.76 -2.02
N ILE A 59 22.38 -13.42 -2.01
CA ILE A 59 21.22 -12.57 -2.28
C ILE A 59 20.60 -13.03 -3.60
N PRO A 60 19.32 -13.43 -3.62
CA PRO A 60 18.68 -13.85 -4.86
C PRO A 60 18.72 -12.69 -5.85
N SER A 61 19.27 -12.92 -7.04
CA SER A 61 19.19 -11.94 -8.11
C SER A 61 17.74 -11.85 -8.57
N VAL A 62 17.06 -10.76 -8.25
CA VAL A 62 15.70 -10.49 -8.73
C VAL A 62 15.80 -9.94 -10.14
N SER A 63 15.14 -10.60 -11.11
CA SER A 63 15.09 -10.13 -12.50
C SER A 63 14.27 -8.83 -12.57
N ALA A 64 14.83 -7.84 -13.27
CA ALA A 64 14.10 -6.60 -13.59
C ALA A 64 13.29 -6.69 -14.89
N THR A 65 13.31 -7.82 -15.60
CA THR A 65 12.51 -8.02 -16.81
C THR A 65 11.02 -7.80 -16.50
N GLY A 66 10.36 -6.99 -17.32
CA GLY A 66 8.95 -6.64 -17.12
C GLY A 66 8.71 -5.44 -16.21
N TYR A 67 9.76 -4.81 -15.65
CA TYR A 67 9.60 -3.55 -14.90
C TYR A 67 9.10 -2.44 -15.84
N ILE A 68 8.29 -1.56 -15.30
CA ILE A 68 7.86 -0.35 -16.00
C ILE A 68 8.95 0.70 -15.85
N VAL A 69 9.30 1.35 -16.95
CA VAL A 69 10.27 2.44 -16.97
C VAL A 69 9.60 3.68 -17.54
N GLU A 70 9.57 4.73 -16.73
CA GLU A 70 9.06 6.05 -17.08
C GLU A 70 10.23 7.00 -17.25
N ILE A 71 10.30 7.64 -18.42
CA ILE A 71 11.31 8.64 -18.75
C ILE A 71 10.60 9.98 -18.81
N SER A 72 10.96 10.89 -17.91
CA SER A 72 10.33 12.22 -17.75
C SER A 72 11.35 13.32 -18.00
N ASN A 73 10.89 14.47 -18.46
CA ASN A 73 11.65 15.71 -18.53
C ASN A 73 10.88 16.85 -17.82
N SER A 74 11.30 18.08 -18.00
CA SER A 74 10.64 19.25 -17.39
C SER A 74 9.17 19.46 -17.79
N THR A 75 8.70 18.79 -18.85
CA THR A 75 7.32 18.89 -19.35
C THR A 75 6.42 17.74 -18.90
N GLY A 76 6.98 16.73 -18.22
CA GLY A 76 6.28 15.56 -17.73
C GLY A 76 6.83 14.24 -18.27
N VAL A 77 6.02 13.17 -18.20
CA VAL A 77 6.39 11.86 -18.73
C VAL A 77 6.47 11.92 -20.25
N TYR A 78 7.69 11.71 -20.76
CA TYR A 78 7.96 11.70 -22.19
C TYR A 78 7.71 10.33 -22.82
N LYS A 79 8.11 9.25 -22.10
CA LYS A 79 7.98 7.88 -22.60
C LYS A 79 7.83 6.88 -21.44
N THR A 80 6.93 5.94 -21.63
CA THR A 80 6.78 4.77 -20.75
C THR A 80 7.04 3.50 -21.56
N LEU A 81 7.78 2.56 -20.98
CA LEU A 81 8.09 1.27 -21.62
C LEU A 81 8.19 0.15 -20.59
N THR A 82 8.05 -1.08 -21.05
CA THR A 82 8.35 -2.27 -20.24
C THR A 82 9.80 -2.69 -20.49
N TYR A 83 10.56 -2.84 -19.43
CA TYR A 83 11.98 -3.20 -19.53
C TYR A 83 12.19 -4.63 -20.03
N ASP A 84 12.95 -4.73 -21.09
CA ASP A 84 13.48 -5.97 -21.64
C ASP A 84 15.00 -5.80 -21.89
N PRO A 85 15.87 -6.54 -21.19
CA PRO A 85 17.32 -6.39 -21.33
C PRO A 85 17.83 -6.73 -22.74
N THR A 86 17.04 -7.44 -23.57
CA THR A 86 17.40 -7.74 -24.95
C THR A 86 17.07 -6.62 -25.93
N ASN A 87 16.27 -5.63 -25.51
CA ASN A 87 15.85 -4.49 -26.32
C ASN A 87 15.75 -3.23 -25.46
N ALA A 88 16.88 -2.80 -24.91
CA ALA A 88 16.96 -1.74 -23.91
C ALA A 88 17.57 -0.44 -24.47
N SER A 89 17.37 -0.12 -25.74
CA SER A 89 17.83 1.12 -26.36
C SER A 89 16.66 1.99 -26.82
N VAL A 90 16.72 3.29 -26.54
CA VAL A 90 15.66 4.27 -26.83
C VAL A 90 16.25 5.53 -27.40
N GLU A 91 15.74 6.01 -28.55
CA GLU A 91 16.06 7.33 -29.06
C GLU A 91 15.25 8.39 -28.33
N LEU A 92 15.94 9.45 -27.88
CA LEU A 92 15.36 10.59 -27.15
C LEU A 92 15.89 11.90 -27.72
N PRO A 93 15.08 12.98 -27.69
CA PRO A 93 15.58 14.33 -27.94
C PRO A 93 16.69 14.73 -26.97
N VAL A 94 17.53 15.66 -27.40
CA VAL A 94 18.55 16.27 -26.54
C VAL A 94 17.87 17.05 -25.43
N ASP A 95 17.96 16.59 -24.20
CA ASP A 95 17.37 17.18 -23.00
C ASP A 95 17.95 16.52 -21.74
N SER A 96 17.54 17.03 -20.57
CA SER A 96 17.75 16.40 -19.27
C SER A 96 16.52 15.60 -18.87
N TYR A 97 16.73 14.37 -18.46
CA TYR A 97 15.68 13.44 -18.13
C TYR A 97 15.87 12.85 -16.74
N THR A 98 14.77 12.40 -16.16
CA THR A 98 14.76 11.50 -15.01
C THR A 98 14.10 10.20 -15.46
N MET A 99 14.74 9.08 -15.18
CA MET A 99 14.21 7.75 -15.39
C MET A 99 13.76 7.17 -14.04
N TYR A 100 12.51 6.77 -13.95
CA TYR A 100 11.97 6.00 -12.83
C TYR A 100 11.63 4.60 -13.31
N ALA A 101 12.19 3.57 -12.66
CA ALA A 101 11.85 2.19 -12.95
C ALA A 101 11.20 1.55 -11.72
N HIS A 102 10.14 0.77 -11.94
CA HIS A 102 9.41 0.16 -10.83
C HIS A 102 8.75 -1.17 -11.21
N LYS A 103 8.49 -1.98 -10.19
CA LYS A 103 7.76 -3.24 -10.32
C LYS A 103 6.33 -2.95 -10.82
N PRO A 104 5.80 -3.72 -11.79
CA PRO A 104 4.42 -3.55 -12.26
C PRO A 104 3.40 -3.90 -11.16
N GLY A 105 2.19 -3.35 -11.25
CA GLY A 105 1.06 -3.65 -10.37
C GLY A 105 0.95 -2.77 -9.11
N GLY A 106 1.92 -1.87 -8.90
CA GLY A 106 1.91 -0.98 -7.73
C GLY A 106 2.23 -1.67 -6.40
N PRO A 107 2.33 -0.90 -5.30
CA PRO A 107 2.62 -1.43 -3.97
C PRO A 107 1.40 -2.15 -3.38
N THR A 108 1.64 -3.31 -2.76
CA THR A 108 0.65 -4.10 -2.01
C THR A 108 1.13 -4.34 -0.60
N GLU A 109 0.22 -4.71 0.31
CA GLU A 109 0.60 -5.07 1.68
C GLU A 109 1.21 -6.48 1.79
N THR A 110 1.13 -7.29 0.75
CA THR A 110 1.56 -8.70 0.79
C THR A 110 2.92 -8.95 0.14
N ASN A 111 3.44 -7.97 -0.59
CA ASN A 111 4.67 -8.17 -1.35
C ASN A 111 5.59 -6.95 -1.31
N PRO A 112 6.91 -7.17 -1.38
CA PRO A 112 7.85 -6.08 -1.56
C PRO A 112 7.61 -5.38 -2.90
N TYR A 113 7.66 -4.06 -2.88
CA TYR A 113 7.58 -3.19 -4.04
C TYR A 113 8.93 -2.53 -4.28
N TYR A 114 9.44 -2.66 -5.50
CA TYR A 114 10.75 -2.14 -5.88
C TYR A 114 10.62 -1.02 -6.88
N GLY A 115 11.30 0.08 -6.60
CA GLY A 115 11.41 1.21 -7.50
C GLY A 115 12.75 1.92 -7.32
N GLY A 116 13.05 2.79 -8.27
CA GLY A 116 14.28 3.58 -8.23
C GLY A 116 14.30 4.64 -9.32
N SER A 117 15.00 5.73 -9.07
CA SER A 117 15.09 6.86 -9.96
C SER A 117 16.54 7.27 -10.20
N THR A 118 16.83 7.74 -11.42
CA THR A 118 18.13 8.32 -11.76
C THR A 118 17.97 9.40 -12.83
N SER A 119 18.77 10.45 -12.74
CA SER A 119 18.75 11.55 -13.70
C SER A 119 19.92 11.43 -14.68
N PHE A 120 19.71 11.84 -15.93
CA PHE A 120 20.71 11.79 -16.98
C PHE A 120 20.46 12.90 -18.03
N ALA A 121 21.43 13.14 -18.90
CA ALA A 121 21.29 14.07 -20.01
C ALA A 121 21.58 13.33 -21.34
N VAL A 122 20.75 13.58 -22.33
CA VAL A 122 20.92 13.09 -23.69
C VAL A 122 21.61 14.17 -24.54
N LYS A 123 22.67 13.77 -25.29
CA LYS A 123 23.41 14.64 -26.16
C LYS A 123 23.24 14.19 -27.61
N LYS A 124 23.35 15.16 -28.53
CA LYS A 124 23.19 14.94 -29.95
C LYS A 124 24.15 13.89 -30.50
N GLY A 125 23.59 12.84 -31.08
CA GLY A 125 24.35 11.78 -31.77
C GLY A 125 25.24 10.94 -30.88
N GLU A 126 25.14 11.10 -29.54
CA GLU A 126 25.88 10.30 -28.57
C GLU A 126 24.99 9.18 -27.99
N ALA A 127 25.60 8.07 -27.61
CA ALA A 127 24.97 7.05 -26.77
C ALA A 127 25.23 7.36 -25.31
N THR A 128 24.20 7.32 -24.50
CA THR A 128 24.24 7.51 -23.04
C THR A 128 23.85 6.21 -22.36
N ASP A 129 24.75 5.63 -21.58
CA ASP A 129 24.48 4.41 -20.80
C ASP A 129 23.99 4.82 -19.40
N VAL A 130 22.79 4.37 -19.02
CA VAL A 130 22.17 4.71 -17.72
C VAL A 130 21.60 3.43 -17.11
N THR A 131 22.00 3.16 -15.87
CA THR A 131 21.40 2.07 -15.08
C THR A 131 20.71 2.65 -13.86
N VAL A 132 19.43 2.30 -13.68
CA VAL A 132 18.69 2.59 -12.46
C VAL A 132 18.72 1.37 -11.55
N THR A 133 19.01 1.58 -10.26
CA THR A 133 18.93 0.53 -9.25
C THR A 133 17.64 0.67 -8.47
N CYS A 134 16.73 -0.28 -8.63
CA CYS A 134 15.49 -0.37 -7.89
C CYS A 134 15.75 -0.99 -6.51
N LYS A 135 15.30 -0.33 -5.47
CA LYS A 135 15.34 -0.79 -4.08
C LYS A 135 13.93 -0.99 -3.58
N MET A 136 13.77 -1.67 -2.46
CA MET A 136 12.46 -1.78 -1.80
C MET A 136 11.97 -0.39 -1.37
N GLU A 137 10.80 0.03 -1.85
CA GLU A 137 10.20 1.34 -1.55
C GLU A 137 9.16 1.28 -0.43
N ASN A 138 8.77 0.09 -0.01
CA ASN A 138 7.94 -0.11 1.17
C ASN A 138 8.76 -0.57 2.38
N THR A 139 8.21 -0.39 3.58
CA THR A 139 8.76 -0.89 4.84
C THR A 139 8.19 -2.29 5.08
N LYS A 140 9.05 -3.29 5.30
CA LYS A 140 8.66 -4.64 5.70
C LYS A 140 8.43 -4.69 7.21
N ILE A 141 7.32 -5.28 7.65
CA ILE A 141 7.03 -5.56 9.06
C ILE A 141 6.73 -7.04 9.21
N GLN A 142 7.46 -7.71 10.07
CA GLN A 142 7.34 -9.14 10.36
C GLN A 142 7.07 -9.32 11.85
N LEU A 143 5.94 -9.95 12.19
CA LEU A 143 5.73 -10.46 13.55
C LEU A 143 6.35 -11.86 13.67
N VAL A 144 7.01 -12.10 14.78
CA VAL A 144 7.64 -13.38 15.10
C VAL A 144 7.12 -13.85 16.47
N TYR A 145 6.44 -14.99 16.50
CA TYR A 145 5.96 -15.58 17.74
C TYR A 145 6.95 -16.60 18.26
N SER A 146 7.31 -16.52 19.54
CA SER A 146 8.06 -17.60 20.14
C SER A 146 7.20 -18.88 20.24
N THR A 147 7.84 -20.03 20.32
CA THR A 147 7.15 -21.34 20.41
C THR A 147 6.30 -21.45 21.68
N GLU A 148 6.65 -20.69 22.71
CA GLU A 148 5.96 -20.67 24.00
C GLU A 148 4.63 -19.89 23.96
N MET A 149 4.42 -19.04 22.97
CA MET A 149 3.17 -18.28 22.82
C MET A 149 1.95 -19.21 22.84
N GLN A 150 1.97 -20.27 22.04
CA GLN A 150 0.88 -21.23 21.95
C GLN A 150 0.63 -21.98 23.27
N THR A 151 1.66 -22.22 24.07
CA THR A 151 1.53 -22.91 25.34
C THR A 151 1.09 -21.99 26.48
N SER A 152 1.30 -20.69 26.36
CA SER A 152 1.05 -19.69 27.40
C SER A 152 -0.29 -18.96 27.21
N PHE A 153 -0.71 -18.79 25.96
CA PHE A 153 -1.94 -18.08 25.61
C PHE A 153 -2.97 -19.02 24.96
N THR A 154 -4.24 -18.74 25.18
CA THR A 154 -5.36 -19.42 24.52
C THR A 154 -5.80 -18.69 23.25
N SER A 155 -5.66 -17.35 23.24
CA SER A 155 -5.98 -16.49 22.11
C SER A 155 -5.28 -15.16 22.26
N TRP A 156 -5.07 -14.44 21.15
CA TRP A 156 -4.55 -13.07 21.18
C TRP A 156 -4.93 -12.27 19.93
N SER A 157 -4.85 -10.96 20.05
CA SER A 157 -4.90 -9.99 18.97
C SER A 157 -3.70 -9.05 19.10
N ILE A 158 -3.06 -8.75 17.97
CA ILE A 158 -1.95 -7.81 17.90
C ILE A 158 -2.33 -6.73 16.90
N THR A 159 -2.30 -5.48 17.34
CA THR A 159 -2.52 -4.33 16.48
C THR A 159 -1.20 -3.60 16.27
N VAL A 160 -0.81 -3.43 15.01
CA VAL A 160 0.35 -2.63 14.62
C VAL A 160 -0.14 -1.34 13.96
N ARG A 161 0.45 -0.21 14.35
CA ARG A 161 0.10 1.13 13.83
C ARG A 161 1.36 1.88 13.41
N ALA A 162 1.30 2.57 12.26
CA ALA A 162 2.36 3.47 11.80
C ALA A 162 1.75 4.61 10.98
N GLY A 163 1.81 5.83 11.46
CA GLY A 163 1.09 6.94 10.85
C GLY A 163 -0.41 6.64 10.74
N THR A 164 -0.94 6.65 9.54
CA THR A 164 -2.36 6.31 9.26
C THR A 164 -2.60 4.82 9.02
N ARG A 165 -1.55 4.00 8.97
CA ARG A 165 -1.64 2.56 8.71
C ARG A 165 -1.94 1.79 9.98
N VAL A 166 -2.85 0.83 9.88
CA VAL A 166 -3.24 -0.06 10.98
C VAL A 166 -3.41 -1.47 10.43
N LYS A 167 -2.88 -2.45 11.15
CA LYS A 167 -3.11 -3.88 10.85
C LYS A 167 -3.35 -4.63 12.15
N GLU A 168 -4.39 -5.44 12.15
CA GLU A 168 -4.68 -6.37 13.23
C GLU A 168 -4.42 -7.81 12.77
N ILE A 169 -3.78 -8.59 13.64
CA ILE A 169 -3.48 -10.00 13.41
C ILE A 169 -3.98 -10.76 14.63
N ARG A 170 -4.86 -11.73 14.41
CA ARG A 170 -5.56 -12.46 15.47
C ARG A 170 -5.19 -13.95 15.45
N TYR A 171 -5.19 -14.55 16.62
CA TYR A 171 -5.16 -15.99 16.83
C TYR A 171 -6.30 -16.35 17.79
N SER A 172 -7.23 -17.15 17.34
CA SER A 172 -8.43 -17.53 18.10
C SER A 172 -8.21 -18.74 19.02
N GLY A 173 -7.11 -19.44 18.84
CA GLY A 173 -6.82 -20.71 19.55
C GLY A 173 -7.49 -21.94 18.95
N THR A 174 -8.32 -21.78 17.94
CA THR A 174 -9.03 -22.89 17.26
C THR A 174 -8.37 -23.32 15.97
N GLU A 175 -7.59 -22.46 15.36
CA GLU A 175 -6.78 -22.71 14.16
C GLU A 175 -5.41 -23.32 14.52
N ALA A 176 -4.74 -23.87 13.49
CA ALA A 176 -3.35 -24.28 13.62
C ALA A 176 -2.45 -23.07 13.89
N PHE A 177 -1.55 -23.19 14.85
CA PHE A 177 -0.56 -22.17 15.11
C PHE A 177 0.41 -22.03 13.94
N THR A 178 0.48 -20.83 13.36
CA THR A 178 1.40 -20.49 12.29
C THR A 178 2.03 -19.14 12.57
N GLN A 179 3.25 -18.93 12.07
CA GLN A 179 3.83 -17.58 12.04
C GLN A 179 3.05 -16.71 11.07
N PRO A 180 2.75 -15.46 11.42
CA PRO A 180 2.11 -14.55 10.48
C PRO A 180 3.03 -14.19 9.33
N ASP A 181 2.45 -14.03 8.15
CA ASP A 181 3.18 -13.51 6.99
C ASP A 181 3.65 -12.08 7.24
N ALA A 182 4.80 -11.73 6.66
CA ALA A 182 5.24 -10.34 6.64
C ALA A 182 4.24 -9.47 5.85
N PHE A 183 4.11 -8.23 6.27
CA PHE A 183 3.35 -7.24 5.52
C PHE A 183 4.19 -6.01 5.21
N TYR A 184 3.74 -5.25 4.22
CA TYR A 184 4.52 -4.19 3.61
C TYR A 184 3.72 -2.91 3.54
N TRP A 185 4.26 -1.81 4.09
CA TRP A 185 3.60 -0.52 4.07
C TRP A 185 4.43 0.53 3.35
N MET A 186 3.80 1.32 2.50
CA MET A 186 4.37 2.57 2.03
C MET A 186 4.28 3.57 3.17
N LEU A 187 5.36 3.69 3.94
CA LEU A 187 5.53 4.70 4.97
C LEU A 187 6.31 5.88 4.37
N GLY A 188 6.09 7.08 4.87
CA GLY A 188 6.66 8.31 4.35
C GLY A 188 7.35 9.13 5.43
N GLU A 189 7.89 10.28 5.01
CA GLU A 189 8.49 11.25 5.91
C GLU A 189 7.54 11.61 7.06
N GLY A 190 8.10 11.75 8.26
CA GLY A 190 7.37 12.08 9.49
C GLY A 190 6.85 10.87 10.27
N VAL A 191 6.88 9.65 9.72
CA VAL A 191 6.51 8.44 10.46
C VAL A 191 7.72 7.93 11.23
N LYS A 192 7.85 8.32 12.50
CA LYS A 192 8.99 7.98 13.36
C LYS A 192 8.74 6.78 14.25
N GLU A 193 7.49 6.46 14.50
CA GLU A 193 7.05 5.47 15.48
C GLU A 193 6.19 4.39 14.84
N ILE A 194 6.41 3.16 15.28
CA ILE A 194 5.52 2.02 15.04
C ILE A 194 5.02 1.57 16.40
N LYS A 195 3.70 1.67 16.61
CA LYS A 195 3.07 1.23 17.85
C LYS A 195 2.54 -0.20 17.70
N VAL A 196 2.77 -1.01 18.72
CA VAL A 196 2.33 -2.40 18.77
C VAL A 196 1.55 -2.61 20.05
N SER A 197 0.31 -3.03 19.92
CA SER A 197 -0.55 -3.35 21.05
C SER A 197 -0.89 -4.83 21.00
N PHE A 198 -0.71 -5.51 22.12
CA PHE A 198 -1.04 -6.92 22.33
C PHE A 198 -2.21 -7.01 23.32
N VAL A 199 -3.18 -7.82 22.99
CA VAL A 199 -4.26 -8.24 23.88
C VAL A 199 -4.40 -9.76 23.76
N GLY A 200 -4.22 -10.50 24.85
CA GLY A 200 -4.31 -11.95 24.85
C GLY A 200 -4.97 -12.50 26.09
N LYS A 201 -5.45 -13.75 26.01
CA LYS A 201 -5.91 -14.51 27.17
C LYS A 201 -4.90 -15.59 27.49
N ASN A 202 -4.40 -15.60 28.74
CA ASN A 202 -3.53 -16.67 29.21
C ASN A 202 -4.31 -17.97 29.46
N LYS A 203 -3.63 -19.04 29.89
CA LYS A 203 -4.26 -20.33 30.17
C LYS A 203 -5.26 -20.29 31.33
N ASP A 204 -5.12 -19.33 32.25
CA ASP A 204 -6.06 -19.10 33.37
C ASP A 204 -7.24 -18.19 32.97
N ASN A 205 -7.39 -17.92 31.66
CA ASN A 205 -8.43 -17.03 31.13
C ASN A 205 -8.33 -15.56 31.63
N LYS A 206 -7.14 -15.15 32.09
CA LYS A 206 -6.86 -13.75 32.44
C LYS A 206 -6.45 -12.97 31.21
N ASP A 207 -6.89 -11.72 31.14
CA ASP A 207 -6.49 -10.80 30.07
C ASP A 207 -5.07 -10.29 30.34
N ILE A 208 -4.20 -10.41 29.36
CA ILE A 208 -2.85 -9.82 29.32
C ILE A 208 -2.88 -8.76 28.23
N ARG A 209 -2.44 -7.55 28.60
CA ARG A 209 -2.42 -6.40 27.69
C ARG A 209 -1.06 -5.74 27.77
N GLU A 210 -0.54 -5.34 26.62
CA GLU A 210 0.74 -4.65 26.52
C GLU A 210 0.76 -3.74 25.30
N SER A 211 1.32 -2.56 25.44
CA SER A 211 1.52 -1.63 24.33
C SER A 211 2.95 -1.12 24.32
N ARG A 212 3.54 -1.03 23.15
CA ARG A 212 4.92 -0.63 22.94
C ARG A 212 5.06 0.29 21.75
N THR A 213 5.91 1.30 21.92
CA THR A 213 6.34 2.16 20.82
C THR A 213 7.75 1.77 20.39
N ILE A 214 7.91 1.56 19.10
CA ILE A 214 9.17 1.16 18.46
C ILE A 214 9.65 2.32 17.60
N THR A 215 10.90 2.77 17.85
CA THR A 215 11.56 3.83 17.08
C THR A 215 12.85 3.31 16.50
N LYS A 216 13.28 3.85 15.37
CA LYS A 216 14.63 3.51 14.85
C LYS A 216 15.70 4.04 15.81
N PRO A 217 16.85 3.37 15.92
CA PRO A 217 17.95 3.82 16.78
C PRO A 217 18.51 5.16 16.28
N ALA A 218 19.01 5.99 17.18
CA ALA A 218 19.60 7.29 16.84
C ALA A 218 20.84 7.18 15.91
N THR A 219 21.39 5.99 15.75
CA THR A 219 22.49 5.68 14.82
C THR A 219 22.04 5.49 13.38
N ALA A 220 20.72 5.38 13.13
CA ALA A 220 20.20 5.31 11.77
C ALA A 220 20.39 6.66 11.06
N GLU A 221 20.77 6.61 9.78
CA GLU A 221 20.92 7.80 8.95
C GLU A 221 19.64 8.62 8.87
N ASN A 222 18.47 7.95 8.89
CA ASN A 222 17.17 8.57 8.97
C ASN A 222 16.32 7.87 10.04
N THR A 223 15.74 8.64 10.96
CA THR A 223 14.89 8.13 12.04
C THR A 223 13.44 7.89 11.60
N ASP A 224 13.02 8.39 10.43
CA ASP A 224 11.71 8.08 9.86
C ASP A 224 11.70 6.65 9.30
N TRP A 225 10.56 5.98 9.40
CA TRP A 225 10.34 4.69 8.76
C TRP A 225 10.07 4.90 7.27
N LEU A 226 10.98 4.42 6.45
CA LEU A 226 10.98 4.65 5.00
C LEU A 226 11.04 3.33 4.22
N GLY A 227 10.93 3.43 2.91
CA GLY A 227 11.22 2.33 2.00
C GLY A 227 12.61 1.75 2.21
N GLY A 228 12.71 0.42 2.17
CA GLY A 228 13.94 -0.30 2.42
C GLY A 228 14.20 -0.66 3.88
N ASP A 229 13.39 -0.17 4.81
CA ASP A 229 13.45 -0.63 6.19
C ASP A 229 12.75 -1.98 6.35
N ALA A 230 13.31 -2.86 7.19
CA ALA A 230 12.66 -4.11 7.55
C ALA A 230 12.72 -4.29 9.07
N LEU A 231 11.53 -4.41 9.68
CA LEU A 231 11.32 -4.51 11.11
C LEU A 231 10.83 -5.92 11.45
N ALA A 232 11.54 -6.61 12.34
CA ALA A 232 11.06 -7.83 12.99
C ALA A 232 10.64 -7.52 14.42
N ILE A 233 9.44 -7.92 14.80
CA ILE A 233 8.86 -7.73 16.14
C ILE A 233 8.67 -9.12 16.75
N THR A 234 9.46 -9.45 17.75
CA THR A 234 9.41 -10.74 18.42
C THR A 234 8.56 -10.63 19.67
N MET A 235 7.65 -11.59 19.83
CA MET A 235 6.75 -11.71 20.95
C MET A 235 6.95 -13.04 21.66
N LYS A 236 7.13 -12.99 22.96
CA LYS A 236 7.23 -14.16 23.83
C LYS A 236 6.51 -13.92 25.16
N PRO A 237 6.03 -14.98 25.84
CA PRO A 237 5.50 -14.82 27.19
C PRO A 237 6.52 -14.09 28.08
N GLY A 238 6.00 -13.17 28.90
CA GLY A 238 6.78 -12.46 29.90
C GLY A 238 7.03 -13.28 31.17
N GLU A 239 7.20 -12.59 32.30
CA GLU A 239 7.44 -13.23 33.56
C GLU A 239 6.20 -13.97 34.08
N TYR A 240 6.42 -15.06 34.81
CA TYR A 240 5.40 -15.80 35.53
C TYR A 240 5.42 -15.38 37.01
N ASP A 241 4.23 -15.39 37.62
CA ASP A 241 4.11 -15.19 39.05
C ASP A 241 4.85 -16.30 39.80
N PRO A 242 5.85 -15.98 40.62
CA PRO A 242 6.59 -17.03 41.36
C PRO A 242 5.70 -17.80 42.35
N GLU A 243 4.54 -17.25 42.73
CA GLU A 243 3.56 -17.92 43.62
C GLU A 243 2.50 -18.75 42.86
N ASP A 244 2.36 -18.49 41.52
CA ASP A 244 1.45 -19.21 40.62
C ASP A 244 2.17 -19.70 39.37
N PRO A 245 2.55 -20.99 39.28
CA PRO A 245 3.29 -21.52 38.14
C PRO A 245 2.59 -21.37 36.78
N ASN A 246 1.29 -21.07 36.77
CA ASN A 246 0.49 -20.84 35.59
C ASN A 246 0.15 -19.35 35.41
N GLY A 247 0.51 -18.49 36.36
CA GLY A 247 0.20 -17.09 36.42
C GLY A 247 1.15 -16.26 35.54
N LEU A 248 0.93 -16.27 34.23
CA LEU A 248 1.65 -15.38 33.32
C LEU A 248 1.30 -13.93 33.62
N LEU A 249 2.31 -13.10 33.91
CA LEU A 249 2.14 -11.69 34.28
C LEU A 249 2.19 -10.72 33.11
N GLY A 250 2.68 -11.15 31.95
CA GLY A 250 2.82 -10.23 30.82
C GLY A 250 3.29 -10.89 29.54
N ILE A 251 3.62 -10.06 28.57
CA ILE A 251 4.26 -10.43 27.32
C ILE A 251 5.51 -9.55 27.13
N GLU A 252 6.58 -10.16 26.66
CA GLU A 252 7.79 -9.44 26.27
C GLU A 252 7.73 -9.18 24.76
N ILE A 253 7.92 -7.91 24.37
CA ILE A 253 7.97 -7.47 22.99
C ILE A 253 9.36 -6.89 22.76
N SER A 254 10.12 -7.46 21.83
CA SER A 254 11.40 -6.97 21.37
C SER A 254 11.37 -6.73 19.86
N ALA A 255 12.27 -5.89 19.36
CA ALA A 255 12.28 -5.57 17.94
C ALA A 255 13.71 -5.40 17.43
N GLU A 256 13.90 -5.84 16.18
CA GLU A 256 15.14 -5.67 15.42
C GLU A 256 14.82 -5.01 14.08
N VAL A 257 15.71 -4.13 13.60
CA VAL A 257 15.55 -3.45 12.32
C VAL A 257 16.79 -3.60 11.45
N THR A 258 16.57 -3.70 10.14
CA THR A 258 17.58 -3.49 9.12
C THR A 258 17.16 -2.35 8.20
N TRP A 259 18.12 -1.60 7.67
CA TRP A 259 17.88 -0.54 6.68
C TRP A 259 18.96 -0.55 5.59
N SER A 260 18.77 0.21 4.54
CA SER A 260 19.76 0.31 3.46
C SER A 260 21.11 0.78 3.99
N GLY A 261 22.15 -0.02 3.76
CA GLY A 261 23.53 0.31 4.16
C GLY A 261 24.06 -0.43 5.39
N ILE A 262 23.22 -1.21 6.10
CA ILE A 262 23.70 -2.12 7.16
C ILE A 262 23.59 -3.58 6.72
N ASN A 263 24.46 -4.42 7.28
CA ASN A 263 24.49 -5.86 6.96
C ASN A 263 23.82 -6.73 8.02
N ASP A 264 23.73 -6.24 9.25
CA ASP A 264 23.21 -6.98 10.40
C ASP A 264 21.99 -6.27 10.99
N ALA A 265 21.06 -7.04 11.53
CA ALA A 265 19.93 -6.48 12.28
C ALA A 265 20.40 -5.81 13.57
N VAL A 266 19.81 -4.67 13.88
CA VAL A 266 20.10 -3.88 15.08
C VAL A 266 18.89 -3.90 15.99
N ASP A 267 19.12 -4.17 17.29
CA ASP A 267 18.08 -4.03 18.31
C ASP A 267 17.58 -2.59 18.35
N VAL A 268 16.28 -2.41 18.35
CA VAL A 268 15.68 -1.08 18.43
C VAL A 268 15.06 -0.83 19.81
N PRO A 269 15.04 0.41 20.26
CA PRO A 269 14.34 0.78 21.48
C PRO A 269 12.87 0.40 21.37
N VAL A 270 12.39 -0.35 22.36
CA VAL A 270 10.99 -0.67 22.56
C VAL A 270 10.62 -0.06 23.90
N VAL A 271 9.81 0.98 23.87
CA VAL A 271 9.48 1.80 25.05
C VAL A 271 8.05 1.57 25.43
N ASP A 272 7.78 1.54 26.74
CA ASP A 272 6.43 1.54 27.27
C ASP A 272 5.69 2.77 26.72
N ASP A 273 4.48 2.59 26.25
CA ASP A 273 3.65 3.71 25.80
C ASP A 273 2.99 4.34 27.03
N GLU A 274 3.74 5.23 27.72
CA GLU A 274 3.30 5.87 28.97
C GLU A 274 2.16 6.90 28.77
N GLU A 275 1.81 7.22 27.52
CA GLU A 275 0.77 8.23 27.24
C GLU A 275 -0.67 7.71 27.39
N ASP A 276 -0.85 6.42 27.47
CA ASP A 276 -2.12 5.88 27.90
C ASP A 276 -2.07 5.69 29.43
N GLY A 277 -2.51 6.70 30.17
CA GLY A 277 -2.94 6.51 31.57
C GLY A 277 -3.79 5.26 31.69
N PRO A 278 -4.16 4.73 32.89
CA PRO A 278 -4.73 3.40 33.05
C PRO A 278 -5.78 3.17 31.96
N VAL A 279 -5.35 2.44 30.91
CA VAL A 279 -6.16 2.17 29.73
C VAL A 279 -7.38 1.48 30.30
N THR A 280 -8.49 2.21 30.35
CA THR A 280 -9.78 1.54 30.50
C THR A 280 -9.74 0.41 29.48
N PRO A 281 -9.95 -0.84 29.87
CA PRO A 281 -9.84 -1.96 28.96
C PRO A 281 -10.61 -1.60 27.69
N VAL A 282 -9.88 -1.35 26.58
CA VAL A 282 -10.52 -1.42 25.28
C VAL A 282 -10.85 -2.89 25.19
N GLU A 283 -12.10 -3.23 25.44
CA GLU A 283 -12.59 -4.56 25.14
C GLU A 283 -12.15 -4.90 23.73
N PRO A 284 -11.74 -6.14 23.43
CA PRO A 284 -11.40 -6.54 22.07
C PRO A 284 -12.51 -6.00 21.19
N SER A 285 -12.14 -5.25 20.12
CA SER A 285 -13.12 -4.56 19.28
C SER A 285 -14.23 -5.55 18.99
N ASP A 286 -15.37 -5.34 19.64
CA ASP A 286 -16.52 -6.20 19.42
C ASP A 286 -17.08 -5.81 18.05
N PRO A 287 -16.86 -6.60 17.00
CA PRO A 287 -17.43 -6.30 15.70
C PRO A 287 -18.96 -6.26 15.76
N SER A 288 -19.55 -6.73 16.87
CA SER A 288 -20.97 -6.59 17.15
C SER A 288 -21.34 -5.21 17.72
N ALA A 289 -20.40 -4.43 18.26
CA ALA A 289 -20.65 -3.09 18.82
C ALA A 289 -20.95 -2.04 17.73
N ILE A 290 -20.39 -2.25 16.52
CA ILE A 290 -20.70 -1.43 15.36
C ILE A 290 -21.15 -2.34 14.20
N LYS A 291 -22.37 -2.14 13.70
CA LYS A 291 -23.03 -3.04 12.76
C LYS A 291 -23.44 -2.30 11.51
N ILE A 292 -23.30 -2.99 10.38
CA ILE A 292 -23.96 -2.63 9.13
C ILE A 292 -24.96 -3.74 8.78
N SER A 293 -26.20 -3.35 8.56
CA SER A 293 -27.25 -4.22 8.01
C SER A 293 -27.62 -3.74 6.64
N ILE A 294 -27.52 -4.62 5.64
CA ILE A 294 -27.85 -4.36 4.25
C ILE A 294 -28.85 -5.44 3.81
N PRO A 295 -29.97 -5.09 3.16
CA PRO A 295 -30.96 -6.06 2.72
C PRO A 295 -30.38 -7.11 1.73
N GLN A 296 -29.46 -6.69 0.88
CA GLN A 296 -28.82 -7.52 -0.13
C GLN A 296 -27.38 -7.04 -0.37
N THR A 297 -26.42 -7.95 -0.43
CA THR A 297 -25.01 -7.62 -0.63
C THR A 297 -24.59 -7.50 -2.10
N THR A 298 -25.41 -8.03 -3.01
CA THR A 298 -25.15 -7.98 -4.46
C THR A 298 -26.41 -7.58 -5.20
N TYR A 299 -26.33 -6.53 -5.99
CA TYR A 299 -27.40 -6.06 -6.88
C TYR A 299 -26.99 -6.24 -8.33
N THR A 300 -27.93 -6.64 -9.18
CA THR A 300 -27.70 -6.79 -10.62
C THR A 300 -28.60 -5.83 -11.38
N LEU A 301 -28.03 -4.87 -12.08
CA LEU A 301 -28.78 -3.88 -12.87
C LEU A 301 -28.90 -4.33 -14.33
N PRO A 302 -30.03 -4.11 -15.00
CA PRO A 302 -31.23 -3.41 -14.49
C PRO A 302 -32.21 -4.27 -13.67
N ASP A 303 -31.97 -5.58 -13.48
CA ASP A 303 -32.93 -6.51 -12.86
C ASP A 303 -33.36 -6.04 -11.45
N ASP A 304 -32.47 -5.48 -10.67
CA ASP A 304 -32.71 -5.00 -9.31
C ASP A 304 -33.02 -3.50 -9.20
N GLU A 305 -33.23 -2.79 -10.31
CA GLU A 305 -33.48 -1.34 -10.26
C GLU A 305 -34.74 -0.99 -9.44
N GLY A 306 -35.74 -1.87 -9.45
CA GLY A 306 -36.94 -1.74 -8.63
C GLY A 306 -36.68 -1.79 -7.11
N LYS A 307 -35.52 -2.29 -6.67
CA LYS A 307 -35.13 -2.36 -5.24
C LYS A 307 -34.39 -1.13 -4.75
N LYS A 308 -34.25 -0.09 -5.58
CA LYS A 308 -33.53 1.14 -5.25
C LYS A 308 -33.92 1.72 -3.89
N ALA A 309 -35.20 1.81 -3.60
CA ALA A 309 -35.70 2.38 -2.33
C ALA A 309 -35.41 1.52 -1.09
N GLU A 310 -35.17 0.22 -1.28
CA GLU A 310 -34.89 -0.73 -0.19
C GLU A 310 -33.38 -0.92 0.02
N ALA A 311 -32.55 -0.51 -0.96
CA ALA A 311 -31.09 -0.64 -0.90
C ALA A 311 -30.49 0.42 0.03
N ILE A 312 -30.68 0.25 1.33
CA ILE A 312 -30.20 1.13 2.38
C ILE A 312 -29.31 0.32 3.31
N ALA A 313 -28.06 0.78 3.50
CA ALA A 313 -27.21 0.26 4.55
C ALA A 313 -27.52 0.97 5.86
N THR A 314 -28.05 0.23 6.83
CA THR A 314 -28.33 0.74 8.17
C THR A 314 -27.12 0.46 9.06
N ILE A 315 -26.50 1.54 9.53
CA ILE A 315 -25.35 1.53 10.40
C ILE A 315 -25.81 1.84 11.82
N THR A 316 -25.37 1.04 12.79
CA THR A 316 -25.65 1.27 14.22
C THR A 316 -24.36 1.13 15.00
N SER A 317 -24.15 2.03 15.96
CA SER A 317 -23.03 2.01 16.90
C SER A 317 -23.48 2.49 18.26
N GLU A 318 -23.34 1.67 19.29
CA GLU A 318 -23.71 2.06 20.65
C GLU A 318 -22.85 3.19 21.20
N LYS A 319 -21.60 3.26 20.74
CA LYS A 319 -20.61 4.26 21.19
C LYS A 319 -20.54 5.49 20.29
N GLY A 320 -21.29 5.48 19.21
CA GLY A 320 -21.32 6.53 18.21
C GLY A 320 -20.18 6.45 17.20
N LEU A 321 -20.46 6.86 15.97
CA LEU A 321 -19.50 6.83 14.85
C LEU A 321 -18.37 7.85 15.08
N LYS A 322 -17.12 7.40 14.90
CA LYS A 322 -15.92 8.23 14.83
C LYS A 322 -15.46 8.40 13.38
N SER A 323 -15.54 7.33 12.58
CA SER A 323 -15.13 7.32 11.18
C SER A 323 -16.05 6.43 10.36
N MET A 324 -16.36 6.85 9.14
CA MET A 324 -17.01 6.06 8.11
C MET A 324 -16.29 6.30 6.79
N LYS A 325 -15.51 5.34 6.34
CA LYS A 325 -14.80 5.40 5.05
C LYS A 325 -15.48 4.52 4.01
N VAL A 326 -15.62 5.06 2.82
CA VAL A 326 -16.10 4.31 1.65
C VAL A 326 -14.96 4.12 0.67
N ILE A 327 -14.66 2.86 0.35
CA ILE A 327 -13.67 2.43 -0.64
C ILE A 327 -14.44 1.89 -1.83
N ILE A 328 -14.03 2.25 -3.06
CA ILE A 328 -14.70 1.82 -4.28
C ILE A 328 -13.68 1.13 -5.20
N GLU A 329 -14.01 -0.07 -5.64
CA GLU A 329 -13.28 -0.80 -6.68
C GLU A 329 -14.16 -0.84 -7.94
N ALA A 330 -13.69 -0.24 -9.02
CA ALA A 330 -14.45 -0.20 -10.26
C ALA A 330 -14.50 -1.57 -10.94
N GLY A 331 -15.69 -1.95 -11.40
CA GLY A 331 -15.91 -3.18 -12.14
C GLY A 331 -15.67 -3.07 -13.65
N ASN A 332 -15.35 -1.88 -14.15
CA ASN A 332 -14.96 -1.59 -15.55
C ASN A 332 -14.13 -0.31 -15.64
N ASP A 333 -13.49 -0.10 -16.79
CA ASP A 333 -12.60 1.05 -17.02
C ASP A 333 -13.35 2.38 -17.05
N GLY A 334 -14.62 2.39 -17.50
CA GLY A 334 -15.43 3.61 -17.61
C GLY A 334 -15.67 4.24 -16.23
N PHE A 335 -16.15 3.47 -15.28
CA PHE A 335 -16.31 3.95 -13.90
C PHE A 335 -14.98 4.15 -13.21
N GLY A 336 -13.98 3.30 -13.53
CA GLY A 336 -12.62 3.42 -13.02
C GLY A 336 -11.98 4.76 -13.34
N SER A 337 -12.14 5.28 -14.55
CA SER A 337 -11.61 6.58 -14.95
C SER A 337 -12.24 7.75 -14.17
N VAL A 338 -13.47 7.60 -13.68
CA VAL A 338 -14.15 8.64 -12.89
C VAL A 338 -13.67 8.65 -11.45
N ILE A 339 -13.63 7.47 -10.79
CA ILE A 339 -13.25 7.42 -9.37
C ILE A 339 -11.74 7.58 -9.13
N ASN A 340 -10.93 7.38 -10.17
CA ASN A 340 -9.48 7.58 -10.15
C ASN A 340 -9.04 8.87 -10.88
N ASP A 341 -9.97 9.80 -11.10
CA ASP A 341 -9.66 11.10 -11.70
C ASP A 341 -8.67 11.87 -10.81
N GLU A 342 -7.60 12.39 -11.43
CA GLU A 342 -6.52 13.08 -10.70
C GLU A 342 -7.02 14.32 -9.94
N ASP A 343 -7.99 15.05 -10.49
CA ASP A 343 -8.55 16.21 -9.81
C ASP A 343 -9.34 15.80 -8.56
N LEU A 344 -10.05 14.67 -8.60
CA LEU A 344 -10.73 14.13 -7.42
C LEU A 344 -9.73 13.69 -6.35
N ILE A 345 -8.69 12.96 -6.74
CA ILE A 345 -7.64 12.48 -5.83
C ILE A 345 -6.91 13.66 -5.18
N ASN A 346 -6.53 14.67 -5.96
CA ASN A 346 -5.84 15.87 -5.47
C ASN A 346 -6.71 16.72 -4.53
N ASN A 347 -8.05 16.60 -4.64
CA ASN A 347 -9.01 17.22 -3.74
C ASN A 347 -9.42 16.32 -2.55
N GLY A 348 -8.70 15.23 -2.29
CA GLY A 348 -8.92 14.36 -1.12
C GLY A 348 -10.03 13.32 -1.30
N CYS A 349 -10.51 13.08 -2.54
CA CYS A 349 -11.51 12.07 -2.86
C CYS A 349 -10.86 10.82 -3.50
N ASP A 350 -9.85 10.25 -2.87
CA ASP A 350 -9.22 9.00 -3.30
C ASP A 350 -10.04 7.80 -2.81
N PHE A 351 -11.01 7.38 -3.60
CA PHE A 351 -11.86 6.25 -3.26
C PHE A 351 -11.13 4.91 -3.21
N SER A 352 -9.96 4.79 -3.83
CA SER A 352 -9.15 3.57 -3.72
C SER A 352 -8.55 3.36 -2.32
N LYS A 353 -8.34 4.45 -1.59
CA LYS A 353 -7.81 4.45 -0.20
C LYS A 353 -8.89 4.63 0.86
N GLY A 354 -10.09 4.98 0.43
CA GLY A 354 -11.22 5.27 1.31
C GLY A 354 -11.38 6.74 1.65
N VAL A 355 -12.57 7.25 1.35
CA VAL A 355 -12.95 8.64 1.58
C VAL A 355 -13.79 8.75 2.85
N GLU A 356 -13.42 9.67 3.75
CA GLU A 356 -14.09 9.88 5.03
C GLU A 356 -15.41 10.62 4.85
N PHE A 357 -16.46 10.15 5.53
CA PHE A 357 -17.81 10.69 5.48
C PHE A 357 -18.26 11.35 6.79
N VAL A 358 -17.74 10.92 7.95
CA VAL A 358 -18.16 11.52 9.23
C VAL A 358 -17.79 13.00 9.25
N ASP A 359 -18.74 13.83 9.64
CA ASP A 359 -18.64 15.29 9.67
C ASP A 359 -18.30 15.97 8.32
N ALA A 360 -18.43 15.23 7.21
CA ALA A 360 -18.24 15.83 5.90
C ALA A 360 -19.31 16.91 5.65
N THR A 361 -18.88 18.14 5.42
CA THR A 361 -19.77 19.28 5.17
C THR A 361 -20.22 19.33 3.71
N ASP A 362 -21.31 20.02 3.44
CA ASP A 362 -21.82 20.21 2.07
C ASP A 362 -20.83 20.82 1.10
N SER A 363 -19.82 21.54 1.61
CA SER A 363 -18.73 22.15 0.85
C SER A 363 -17.49 21.24 0.71
N SER A 364 -17.47 20.09 1.39
CA SER A 364 -16.36 19.15 1.21
C SER A 364 -16.38 18.55 -0.19
N PRO A 365 -15.21 18.25 -0.79
CA PRO A 365 -15.14 17.69 -2.14
C PRO A 365 -15.96 16.41 -2.31
N VAL A 366 -15.92 15.50 -1.32
CA VAL A 366 -16.69 14.26 -1.31
C VAL A 366 -18.19 14.51 -1.35
N MET A 367 -18.69 15.43 -0.52
CA MET A 367 -20.13 15.73 -0.50
C MET A 367 -20.58 16.49 -1.74
N THR A 368 -19.74 17.34 -2.31
CA THR A 368 -20.01 18.01 -3.59
C THR A 368 -20.19 16.98 -4.71
N LEU A 369 -19.32 15.97 -4.79
CA LEU A 369 -19.44 14.88 -5.76
C LEU A 369 -20.70 14.03 -5.52
N ILE A 370 -20.91 13.59 -4.28
CA ILE A 370 -22.01 12.69 -3.95
C ILE A 370 -23.38 13.35 -4.13
N LYS A 371 -23.51 14.62 -3.85
CA LYS A 371 -24.76 15.35 -4.04
C LYS A 371 -25.17 15.53 -5.50
N MET A 372 -24.27 15.34 -6.46
CA MET A 372 -24.63 15.23 -7.87
C MET A 372 -25.44 13.95 -8.15
N ILE A 373 -25.23 12.90 -7.36
CA ILE A 373 -25.86 11.59 -7.49
C ILE A 373 -27.04 11.44 -6.52
N ALA A 374 -26.80 11.80 -5.26
CA ALA A 374 -27.74 11.71 -4.14
C ALA A 374 -27.91 13.09 -3.46
N PRO A 375 -28.73 14.00 -4.04
CA PRO A 375 -28.79 15.42 -3.63
C PRO A 375 -29.21 15.61 -2.17
N ASN A 376 -29.96 14.68 -1.62
CA ASN A 376 -30.51 14.74 -0.25
C ASN A 376 -29.64 14.02 0.78
N LEU A 377 -28.54 13.39 0.36
CA LEU A 377 -27.65 12.70 1.27
C LEU A 377 -26.99 13.70 2.21
N LYS A 378 -26.99 13.36 3.49
CA LYS A 378 -26.26 14.07 4.54
C LYS A 378 -25.22 13.13 5.13
N ALA A 379 -24.04 13.64 5.39
CA ALA A 379 -23.03 12.90 6.10
C ALA A 379 -23.45 12.58 7.53
N PRO A 380 -23.02 11.45 8.11
CA PRO A 380 -23.21 11.20 9.54
C PRO A 380 -22.41 12.20 10.37
N ALA A 381 -22.97 12.66 11.48
CA ALA A 381 -22.23 13.45 12.45
C ALA A 381 -21.35 12.54 13.30
N ALA A 382 -20.22 13.05 13.80
CA ALA A 382 -19.43 12.37 14.82
C ALA A 382 -20.29 12.05 16.04
N GLY A 383 -20.16 10.85 16.59
CA GLY A 383 -20.97 10.37 17.70
C GLY A 383 -22.37 9.89 17.31
N ALA A 384 -22.73 9.85 16.02
CA ALA A 384 -24.03 9.31 15.59
C ALA A 384 -24.14 7.83 15.97
N THR A 385 -25.20 7.46 16.68
CA THR A 385 -25.46 6.05 17.06
C THR A 385 -26.22 5.27 16.00
N SER A 386 -26.75 5.95 15.00
CA SER A 386 -27.42 5.35 13.85
C SER A 386 -27.28 6.23 12.62
N TYR A 387 -27.08 5.60 11.45
CA TYR A 387 -27.01 6.29 10.18
C TYR A 387 -27.54 5.38 9.06
N GLN A 388 -28.23 5.96 8.09
CA GLN A 388 -28.72 5.26 6.90
C GLN A 388 -27.99 5.76 5.66
N PHE A 389 -27.23 4.89 5.02
CA PHE A 389 -26.54 5.18 3.78
C PHE A 389 -27.36 4.65 2.61
N PRO A 390 -27.90 5.52 1.73
CA PRO A 390 -28.81 5.14 0.66
C PRO A 390 -28.06 4.61 -0.55
N LEU A 391 -27.62 3.37 -0.51
CA LEU A 391 -26.89 2.69 -1.61
C LEU A 391 -27.62 2.74 -2.94
N GLY A 392 -28.95 2.61 -2.92
CA GLY A 392 -29.77 2.62 -4.12
C GLY A 392 -29.70 3.91 -4.94
N GLU A 393 -29.36 5.05 -4.31
CA GLU A 393 -29.18 6.31 -5.03
C GLU A 393 -28.02 6.23 -6.04
N PHE A 394 -27.06 5.34 -5.81
CA PHE A 394 -25.90 5.15 -6.68
C PHE A 394 -26.17 4.24 -7.89
N PHE A 395 -27.30 3.49 -7.92
CA PHE A 395 -27.62 2.56 -9.02
C PHE A 395 -27.60 3.25 -10.38
N GLN A 396 -28.26 4.42 -10.48
CA GLN A 396 -28.29 5.17 -11.72
C GLN A 396 -26.91 5.66 -12.14
N ALA A 397 -26.09 6.10 -11.19
CA ALA A 397 -24.76 6.60 -11.46
C ALA A 397 -23.82 5.52 -12.03
N VAL A 398 -23.87 4.31 -11.46
CA VAL A 398 -23.01 3.22 -11.95
C VAL A 398 -23.52 2.61 -13.25
N SER A 399 -24.84 2.62 -13.51
CA SER A 399 -25.45 2.02 -14.71
C SER A 399 -25.12 2.76 -16.00
N ILE A 400 -24.68 4.05 -15.94
CA ILE A 400 -24.27 4.81 -17.12
C ILE A 400 -22.87 4.43 -17.64
N TYR A 401 -22.07 3.71 -16.85
CA TYR A 401 -20.69 3.34 -17.19
C TYR A 401 -20.55 1.93 -17.75
N GLN A 402 -21.40 1.52 -18.66
CA GLN A 402 -21.32 0.23 -19.36
C GLN A 402 -21.40 -1.02 -18.46
N THR A 403 -21.43 -2.17 -19.12
CA THR A 403 -21.43 -3.49 -18.46
C THR A 403 -20.16 -3.70 -17.64
N THR A 404 -20.30 -4.25 -16.45
CA THR A 404 -19.13 -4.61 -15.62
C THR A 404 -18.40 -5.79 -16.24
N THR A 405 -17.07 -5.70 -16.31
CA THR A 405 -16.19 -6.76 -16.80
C THR A 405 -15.67 -7.65 -15.66
N SER A 406 -15.66 -7.12 -14.44
CA SER A 406 -15.35 -7.88 -13.23
C SER A 406 -16.50 -8.77 -12.81
N ALA A 407 -16.23 -10.01 -12.44
CA ALA A 407 -17.25 -10.95 -11.92
C ALA A 407 -17.95 -10.43 -10.65
N ASN A 408 -17.28 -9.59 -9.87
CA ASN A 408 -17.81 -8.97 -8.66
C ASN A 408 -18.53 -7.64 -8.92
N GLY A 409 -18.57 -7.16 -10.16
CA GLY A 409 -19.13 -5.85 -10.50
C GLY A 409 -18.32 -4.69 -9.90
N HIS A 410 -18.98 -3.57 -9.64
CA HIS A 410 -18.46 -2.46 -8.85
C HIS A 410 -18.57 -2.82 -7.38
N VAL A 411 -17.45 -2.78 -6.66
CA VAL A 411 -17.39 -3.16 -5.23
C VAL A 411 -17.28 -1.92 -4.36
N PHE A 412 -18.16 -1.81 -3.38
CA PHE A 412 -18.19 -0.75 -2.37
C PHE A 412 -17.89 -1.40 -1.01
N LYS A 413 -16.80 -0.99 -0.38
CA LYS A 413 -16.43 -1.44 0.98
C LYS A 413 -16.67 -0.29 1.94
N ILE A 414 -17.43 -0.54 3.00
CA ILE A 414 -17.72 0.44 4.04
C ILE A 414 -16.94 0.03 5.28
N ARG A 415 -16.01 0.87 5.69
CA ARG A 415 -15.24 0.71 6.91
C ARG A 415 -15.72 1.70 7.95
N LEU A 416 -16.04 1.19 9.14
CA LEU A 416 -16.52 1.97 10.26
C LEU A 416 -15.56 1.89 11.44
N GLU A 417 -15.48 2.97 12.20
CA GLU A 417 -14.84 3.03 13.51
C GLU A 417 -15.75 3.81 14.48
N ASP A 418 -15.93 3.33 15.70
CA ASP A 418 -16.65 4.04 16.74
C ASP A 418 -15.70 4.78 17.71
N ASN A 419 -16.27 5.50 18.66
CA ASN A 419 -15.49 6.30 19.62
C ASN A 419 -14.68 5.44 20.61
N ASP A 420 -15.01 4.18 20.78
CA ASP A 420 -14.23 3.23 21.60
C ASP A 420 -13.18 2.47 20.78
N GLY A 421 -13.04 2.77 19.46
CA GLY A 421 -12.07 2.16 18.58
C GLY A 421 -12.50 0.79 18.04
N ASN A 422 -13.78 0.39 18.19
CA ASN A 422 -14.30 -0.79 17.51
C ASN A 422 -14.36 -0.53 16.00
N VAL A 423 -13.93 -1.48 15.22
CA VAL A 423 -13.86 -1.38 13.75
C VAL A 423 -14.73 -2.46 13.11
N ASN A 424 -15.50 -2.07 12.11
CA ASN A 424 -16.18 -2.99 11.19
C ASN A 424 -15.76 -2.62 9.76
N ASP A 425 -14.97 -3.49 9.11
CA ASP A 425 -14.46 -3.33 7.76
C ASP A 425 -14.85 -4.49 6.83
N GLU A 426 -15.72 -5.38 7.30
CA GLU A 426 -16.12 -6.60 6.57
C GLU A 426 -17.28 -6.38 5.60
N THR A 427 -17.91 -5.20 5.60
CA THR A 427 -19.10 -4.98 4.80
C THR A 427 -18.76 -4.62 3.37
N VAL A 428 -19.06 -5.54 2.46
CA VAL A 428 -18.85 -5.41 1.03
C VAL A 428 -20.18 -5.43 0.31
N LEU A 429 -20.43 -4.44 -0.54
CA LEU A 429 -21.56 -4.36 -1.46
C LEU A 429 -21.06 -4.46 -2.89
N SER A 430 -21.73 -5.23 -3.73
CA SER A 430 -21.44 -5.39 -5.15
C SER A 430 -22.59 -4.92 -6.02
N ILE A 431 -22.30 -4.15 -7.07
CA ILE A 431 -23.27 -3.76 -8.09
C ILE A 431 -22.77 -4.25 -9.46
N ILE A 432 -23.48 -5.23 -10.01
CA ILE A 432 -23.19 -5.79 -11.33
C ILE A 432 -24.08 -5.09 -12.35
N VAL A 433 -23.51 -4.53 -13.39
CA VAL A 433 -24.24 -3.94 -14.53
C VAL A 433 -24.14 -4.90 -15.71
N LYS A 434 -25.31 -5.34 -16.23
CA LYS A 434 -25.42 -6.25 -17.39
C LYS A 434 -25.50 -5.50 -18.70
#